data_19628a31aebc471410fbdbe4e209264f
#
_entry.id   19628a31aebc471410fbdbe4e209264f
#
_cell.length_a   1.000
_cell.length_b   1.000
_cell.length_c   1.000
_cell.angle_alpha   90.00
_cell.angle_beta   90.00
_cell.angle_gamma   90.00
#
_symmetry.space_group_name_H-M   'P 1'
#
loop_
_entity.id
_entity.type
_entity.pdbx_description
1 polymer ?
#
loop_
_entity_poly.entity_id
_entity_poly.type
_entity_poly.pdbx_seq_one_letter_code
_entity_poly.pdbx_strand_id
1 'polypeptide(L)'
;GIRGRGLVQINGRNLEFQTALAVEAADDYQRGEKIRRECANLSKRWTGRPARQIPKIPQNPEWNEFQNREDVQKIFGDDRYLPVGYDTVSAEIFSLDLLGNYCFLISGKSRTGKRNCLKAMINSAKQKGGELIIVEFNGWKLKKAAEDAQALYIDSYEGYMGFMSRFVPVFQSRNRLKKSLISQGLEEDAVYIEPGMAWRKTLKSLEEEIEKEL
;
A
#
# COMPACT_ATOMS: atom_id res chain seq x y z
N GLY A 1 3.81 44.25 4.46
CA GLY A 1 2.44 43.87 4.79
C GLY A 1 2.21 43.90 6.29
N ILE A 2 0.97 44.10 6.70
CA ILE A 2 0.59 44.08 8.13
C ILE A 2 0.49 42.60 8.56
N ARG A 3 1.20 42.24 9.64
CA ARG A 3 1.19 40.87 10.16
C ARG A 3 -0.22 40.47 10.60
N GLY A 4 -0.63 39.25 10.27
CA GLY A 4 -1.96 38.70 10.60
C GLY A 4 -3.10 39.22 9.73
N ARG A 5 -2.84 40.10 8.74
CA ARG A 5 -3.84 40.53 7.77
C ARG A 5 -3.86 39.56 6.58
N GLY A 6 -5.03 39.14 6.18
CA GLY A 6 -5.23 38.21 5.07
C GLY A 6 -6.53 38.46 4.32
N LEU A 7 -6.72 37.72 3.24
CA LEU A 7 -7.94 37.70 2.45
C LEU A 7 -8.55 36.31 2.53
N VAL A 8 -9.86 36.23 2.71
CA VAL A 8 -10.65 35.00 2.65
C VAL A 8 -11.78 35.17 1.65
N GLN A 9 -12.04 34.17 0.85
CA GLN A 9 -13.17 34.17 -0.07
C GLN A 9 -14.36 33.46 0.59
N ILE A 10 -15.44 34.22 0.80
CA ILE A 10 -16.70 33.71 1.35
C ILE A 10 -17.81 34.08 0.38
N ASN A 11 -18.56 33.06 -0.08
CA ASN A 11 -19.69 33.27 -1.04
C ASN A 11 -19.30 34.08 -2.29
N GLY A 12 -18.10 33.83 -2.83
CA GLY A 12 -17.59 34.49 -4.02
C GLY A 12 -17.07 35.95 -3.80
N ARG A 13 -17.07 36.45 -2.56
CA ARG A 13 -16.55 37.77 -2.20
C ARG A 13 -15.23 37.61 -1.44
N ASN A 14 -14.23 38.40 -1.82
CA ASN A 14 -12.98 38.53 -1.08
C ASN A 14 -13.18 39.46 0.10
N LEU A 15 -13.02 38.95 1.30
CA LEU A 15 -13.11 39.71 2.54
C LEU A 15 -11.73 39.79 3.16
N GLU A 16 -11.37 40.99 3.59
CA GLU A 16 -10.16 41.25 4.36
C GLU A 16 -10.42 40.93 5.84
N PHE A 17 -9.49 40.25 6.49
CA PHE A 17 -9.54 39.99 7.92
C PHE A 17 -8.23 40.33 8.60
N GLN A 18 -8.30 40.68 9.87
CA GLN A 18 -7.17 40.87 10.76
C GLN A 18 -7.25 39.86 11.88
N THR A 19 -6.24 39.02 12.00
CA THR A 19 -6.15 38.04 13.09
C THR A 19 -5.80 38.75 14.38
N ALA A 20 -6.54 38.47 15.45
CA ALA A 20 -6.20 38.91 16.81
C ALA A 20 -4.93 38.18 17.30
N LEU A 21 -4.16 38.88 18.10
CA LEU A 21 -3.00 38.27 18.77
C LEU A 21 -3.49 37.37 19.94
N ALA A 22 -3.03 36.16 19.97
CA ALA A 22 -3.42 35.22 21.03
C ALA A 22 -2.91 35.65 22.42
N VAL A 23 -1.77 36.35 22.48
CA VAL A 23 -1.14 36.78 23.73
C VAL A 23 -0.39 38.08 23.48
N GLU A 24 -0.55 39.07 24.38
CA GLU A 24 0.26 40.29 24.35
C GLU A 24 1.69 40.00 24.79
N ALA A 25 2.65 40.52 24.03
CA ALA A 25 4.09 40.46 24.34
C ALA A 25 4.82 41.63 23.67
N ALA A 26 5.98 42.01 24.18
CA ALA A 26 6.78 43.07 23.65
C ALA A 26 7.36 42.76 22.26
N ASP A 27 7.68 41.48 22.03
CA ASP A 27 8.22 40.96 20.78
C ASP A 27 7.70 39.55 20.46
N ASP A 28 8.02 39.07 19.26
CA ASP A 28 7.57 37.77 18.77
C ASP A 28 8.20 36.58 19.52
N TYR A 29 9.42 36.76 20.06
CA TYR A 29 10.08 35.73 20.86
C TYR A 29 9.36 35.51 22.17
N GLN A 30 9.13 36.60 22.92
CA GLN A 30 8.40 36.56 24.19
C GLN A 30 6.96 36.05 24.00
N ARG A 31 6.33 36.40 22.87
CA ARG A 31 5.01 35.86 22.52
C ARG A 31 5.06 34.36 22.35
N GLY A 32 6.06 33.84 21.64
CA GLY A 32 6.28 32.43 21.44
C GLY A 32 6.45 31.68 22.78
N GLU A 33 7.25 32.23 23.70
CA GLU A 33 7.45 31.65 25.04
C GLU A 33 6.18 31.65 25.89
N LYS A 34 5.41 32.73 25.86
CA LYS A 34 4.12 32.80 26.56
C LYS A 34 3.13 31.79 26.01
N ILE A 35 3.03 31.65 24.69
CA ILE A 35 2.14 30.65 24.03
C ILE A 35 2.56 29.24 24.44
N ARG A 36 3.86 28.90 24.40
CA ARG A 36 4.34 27.57 24.83
C ARG A 36 3.96 27.26 26.27
N ARG A 37 4.13 28.24 27.17
CA ARG A 37 3.79 28.11 28.59
C ARG A 37 2.28 27.89 28.79
N GLU A 38 1.45 28.65 28.10
CA GLU A 38 0.00 28.48 28.17
C GLU A 38 -0.44 27.12 27.57
N CYS A 39 0.13 26.69 26.45
CA CYS A 39 -0.12 25.36 25.90
C CYS A 39 0.26 24.25 26.88
N ALA A 40 1.39 24.38 27.58
CA ALA A 40 1.82 23.43 28.59
C ALA A 40 0.87 23.41 29.80
N ASN A 41 0.38 24.56 30.24
CA ASN A 41 -0.60 24.69 31.31
C ASN A 41 -1.94 24.05 30.94
N LEU A 42 -2.42 24.32 29.72
CA LEU A 42 -3.65 23.73 29.20
C LEU A 42 -3.52 22.21 29.07
N SER A 43 -2.38 21.73 28.58
CA SER A 43 -2.11 20.28 28.47
C SER A 43 -2.16 19.58 29.82
N LYS A 44 -1.67 20.21 30.91
CA LYS A 44 -1.74 19.65 32.28
C LYS A 44 -3.15 19.62 32.83
N ARG A 45 -4.01 20.55 32.42
CA ARG A 45 -5.42 20.63 32.87
C ARG A 45 -6.34 19.75 32.05
N TRP A 46 -5.90 19.35 30.86
CA TRP A 46 -6.72 18.56 29.95
C TRP A 46 -6.82 17.10 30.40
N THR A 47 -8.02 16.66 30.76
CA THR A 47 -8.32 15.29 31.19
C THR A 47 -9.01 14.46 30.10
N GLY A 48 -9.34 15.07 28.98
CA GLY A 48 -9.97 14.42 27.83
C GLY A 48 -8.97 13.68 26.94
N ARG A 49 -9.46 13.05 25.90
CA ARG A 49 -8.59 12.46 24.86
C ARG A 49 -7.78 13.57 24.18
N PRO A 50 -6.49 13.41 23.98
CA PRO A 50 -5.71 14.35 23.20
C PRO A 50 -6.23 14.39 21.75
N ALA A 51 -6.02 15.50 21.07
CA ALA A 51 -6.31 15.59 19.66
C ALA A 51 -5.51 14.51 18.89
N ARG A 52 -6.13 13.94 17.85
CA ARG A 52 -5.44 12.98 16.98
C ARG A 52 -4.18 13.67 16.40
N GLN A 53 -3.04 13.03 16.57
CA GLN A 53 -1.81 13.55 15.98
C GLN A 53 -1.95 13.59 14.45
N ILE A 54 -1.47 14.66 13.84
CA ILE A 54 -1.37 14.74 12.39
C ILE A 54 -0.29 13.74 11.97
N PRO A 55 -0.63 12.70 11.20
CA PRO A 55 0.34 11.71 10.79
C PRO A 55 1.41 12.36 9.90
N LYS A 56 2.65 11.91 10.05
CA LYS A 56 3.79 12.41 9.26
C LYS A 56 4.37 11.27 8.44
N ILE A 57 4.56 11.51 7.16
CA ILE A 57 5.34 10.60 6.31
C ILE A 57 6.82 10.82 6.63
N PRO A 58 7.61 9.76 6.88
CA PRO A 58 9.07 9.87 7.01
C PRO A 58 9.68 10.51 5.77
N GLN A 59 10.69 11.36 5.92
CA GLN A 59 11.36 11.99 4.77
C GLN A 59 12.02 10.97 3.84
N ASN A 60 12.64 9.95 4.43
CA ASN A 60 13.29 8.85 3.71
C ASN A 60 12.74 7.53 4.28
N PRO A 61 11.57 7.08 3.84
CA PRO A 61 10.98 5.85 4.35
C PRO A 61 11.80 4.65 3.89
N GLU A 62 12.36 3.91 4.84
CA GLU A 62 13.04 2.65 4.57
C GLU A 62 12.08 1.46 4.71
N TRP A 63 12.30 0.43 3.89
CA TRP A 63 11.43 -0.74 3.90
C TRP A 63 11.41 -1.44 5.26
N ASN A 64 12.57 -1.60 5.90
CA ASN A 64 12.67 -2.26 7.21
C ASN A 64 11.90 -1.52 8.31
N GLU A 65 11.91 -0.20 8.31
CA GLU A 65 11.13 0.61 9.25
C GLU A 65 9.64 0.50 8.93
N PHE A 66 9.28 0.59 7.65
CA PHE A 66 7.90 0.49 7.19
C PHE A 66 7.28 -0.86 7.55
N GLN A 67 7.92 -1.97 7.17
CA GLN A 67 7.36 -3.31 7.40
C GLN A 67 7.18 -3.65 8.89
N ASN A 68 8.03 -3.12 9.78
CA ASN A 68 7.98 -3.40 11.22
C ASN A 68 6.99 -2.53 12.00
N ARG A 69 6.29 -1.61 11.34
CA ARG A 69 5.24 -0.81 11.98
C ARG A 69 4.07 -1.71 12.38
N GLU A 70 3.49 -1.44 13.55
CA GLU A 70 2.36 -2.21 14.08
C GLU A 70 1.12 -2.16 13.17
N ASP A 71 0.84 -0.98 12.58
CA ASP A 71 -0.27 -0.79 11.66
C ASP A 71 -0.06 -1.54 10.33
N VAL A 72 1.17 -1.59 9.83
CA VAL A 72 1.54 -2.37 8.63
C VAL A 72 1.45 -3.87 8.90
N GLN A 73 1.93 -4.32 10.07
CA GLN A 73 1.84 -5.74 10.45
C GLN A 73 0.38 -6.23 10.58
N LYS A 74 -0.53 -5.38 11.05
CA LYS A 74 -1.97 -5.69 11.05
C LYS A 74 -2.51 -5.91 9.64
N ILE A 75 -2.07 -5.08 8.67
CA ILE A 75 -2.47 -5.24 7.26
C ILE A 75 -1.86 -6.51 6.64
N PHE A 76 -0.64 -6.89 7.01
CA PHE A 76 -0.06 -8.16 6.57
C PHE A 76 -0.86 -9.39 7.04
N GLY A 77 -1.57 -9.28 8.14
CA GLY A 77 -2.47 -10.33 8.65
C GLY A 77 -3.77 -10.46 7.84
N ASP A 78 -4.11 -9.51 6.98
CA ASP A 78 -5.29 -9.54 6.11
C ASP A 78 -4.86 -9.87 4.67
N ASP A 79 -5.29 -11.03 4.15
CA ASP A 79 -4.89 -11.51 2.82
C ASP A 79 -5.43 -10.64 1.68
N ARG A 80 -6.42 -9.81 1.95
CA ARG A 80 -7.01 -8.90 0.98
C ARG A 80 -6.08 -7.75 0.58
N TYR A 81 -5.24 -7.27 1.51
CA TYR A 81 -4.48 -6.05 1.31
C TYR A 81 -2.98 -6.28 1.21
N LEU A 82 -2.34 -5.58 0.28
CA LEU A 82 -0.89 -5.56 0.09
C LEU A 82 -0.36 -4.16 0.42
N PRO A 83 0.25 -3.92 1.61
CA PRO A 83 0.77 -2.61 1.98
C PRO A 83 2.01 -2.29 1.16
N VAL A 84 2.06 -1.11 0.53
CA VAL A 84 3.16 -0.74 -0.37
C VAL A 84 3.82 0.61 -0.06
N GLY A 85 3.26 1.40 0.84
CA GLY A 85 3.81 2.70 1.21
C GLY A 85 2.85 3.57 1.99
N TYR A 86 2.99 4.88 1.84
CA TYR A 86 2.17 5.88 2.51
C TYR A 86 1.33 6.65 1.49
N ASP A 87 0.09 6.91 1.82
CA ASP A 87 -0.72 7.89 1.12
C ASP A 87 -0.21 9.31 1.43
N THR A 88 0.02 10.11 0.40
CA THR A 88 0.62 11.44 0.56
C THR A 88 -0.35 12.49 1.11
N VAL A 89 -1.63 12.23 1.08
CA VAL A 89 -2.67 13.15 1.55
C VAL A 89 -3.03 12.85 3.00
N SER A 90 -3.35 11.59 3.28
CA SER A 90 -3.75 11.14 4.63
C SER A 90 -2.58 10.77 5.52
N ALA A 91 -1.38 10.52 4.94
CA ALA A 91 -0.21 9.92 5.58
C ALA A 91 -0.51 8.55 6.26
N GLU A 92 -1.58 7.91 5.86
CA GLU A 92 -1.93 6.54 6.26
C GLU A 92 -1.20 5.52 5.40
N ILE A 93 -1.27 4.25 5.79
CA ILE A 93 -0.68 3.18 4.99
C ILE A 93 -1.50 2.98 3.71
N PHE A 94 -0.84 3.14 2.57
CA PHE A 94 -1.42 2.83 1.28
C PHE A 94 -1.24 1.34 0.97
N SER A 95 -2.34 0.68 0.66
CA SER A 95 -2.39 -0.75 0.36
C SER A 95 -3.15 -1.02 -0.92
N LEU A 96 -2.72 -2.02 -1.67
CA LEU A 96 -3.43 -2.51 -2.84
C LEU A 96 -4.50 -3.51 -2.40
N ASP A 97 -5.73 -3.34 -2.89
CA ASP A 97 -6.83 -4.30 -2.69
C ASP A 97 -6.72 -5.42 -3.73
N LEU A 98 -6.24 -6.59 -3.31
CA LEU A 98 -6.01 -7.74 -4.15
C LEU A 98 -7.30 -8.49 -4.53
N LEU A 99 -8.37 -8.35 -3.75
CA LEU A 99 -9.67 -8.98 -4.04
C LEU A 99 -10.50 -8.11 -4.98
N GLY A 100 -10.44 -6.79 -4.82
CA GLY A 100 -11.18 -5.86 -5.68
C GLY A 100 -10.52 -5.62 -7.04
N ASN A 101 -9.21 -5.88 -7.18
CA ASN A 101 -8.46 -5.55 -8.38
C ASN A 101 -7.48 -6.67 -8.76
N TYR A 102 -7.65 -7.20 -9.97
CA TYR A 102 -6.76 -8.25 -10.51
C TYR A 102 -5.56 -7.69 -11.28
N CYS A 103 -5.54 -6.40 -11.58
CA CYS A 103 -4.50 -5.77 -12.36
C CYS A 103 -4.24 -4.34 -11.88
N PHE A 104 -2.96 -4.00 -11.72
CA PHE A 104 -2.52 -2.67 -11.34
C PHE A 104 -1.56 -2.13 -12.39
N LEU A 105 -1.85 -0.94 -12.92
CA LEU A 105 -0.99 -0.25 -13.86
C LEU A 105 -0.19 0.85 -13.15
N ILE A 106 1.14 0.74 -13.19
CA ILE A 106 2.06 1.76 -12.67
C ILE A 106 2.63 2.56 -13.83
N SER A 107 2.20 3.80 -13.99
CA SER A 107 2.67 4.71 -15.01
C SER A 107 3.33 5.96 -14.42
N GLY A 108 4.13 6.67 -15.21
CA GLY A 108 4.77 7.91 -14.79
C GLY A 108 6.01 8.23 -15.62
N LYS A 109 6.49 9.47 -15.51
CA LYS A 109 7.71 9.96 -16.18
C LYS A 109 8.96 9.19 -15.71
N SER A 110 10.06 9.34 -16.42
CA SER A 110 11.35 8.81 -15.95
C SER A 110 11.71 9.39 -14.59
N ARG A 111 12.34 8.58 -13.72
CA ARG A 111 12.81 8.97 -12.37
C ARG A 111 11.71 9.33 -11.36
N THR A 112 10.45 8.97 -11.59
CA THR A 112 9.35 9.21 -10.63
C THR A 112 9.16 8.12 -9.56
N GLY A 113 10.10 7.20 -9.42
CA GLY A 113 10.05 6.18 -8.37
C GLY A 113 9.32 4.88 -8.72
N LYS A 114 8.86 4.68 -9.97
CA LYS A 114 8.14 3.44 -10.38
C LYS A 114 8.84 2.15 -9.95
N ARG A 115 10.17 2.11 -10.08
CA ARG A 115 10.96 0.93 -9.68
C ARG A 115 10.96 0.71 -8.18
N ASN A 116 11.00 1.78 -7.39
CA ASN A 116 10.93 1.67 -5.93
C ASN A 116 9.56 1.17 -5.50
N CYS A 117 8.50 1.62 -6.17
CA CYS A 117 7.16 1.09 -5.96
C CYS A 117 7.08 -0.41 -6.26
N LEU A 118 7.62 -0.87 -7.41
CA LEU A 118 7.69 -2.30 -7.74
C LEU A 118 8.50 -3.09 -6.70
N LYS A 119 9.63 -2.57 -6.23
CA LYS A 119 10.41 -3.23 -5.16
C LYS A 119 9.63 -3.31 -3.85
N ALA A 120 8.89 -2.27 -3.48
CA ALA A 120 8.01 -2.31 -2.30
C ALA A 120 6.93 -3.39 -2.46
N MET A 121 6.31 -3.50 -3.63
CA MET A 121 5.34 -4.56 -3.93
C MET A 121 5.96 -5.96 -3.85
N ILE A 122 7.16 -6.17 -4.40
CA ILE A 122 7.89 -7.44 -4.33
C ILE A 122 8.16 -7.81 -2.87
N ASN A 123 8.70 -6.87 -2.09
CA ASN A 123 9.00 -7.10 -0.68
C ASN A 123 7.73 -7.41 0.13
N SER A 124 6.65 -6.69 -0.15
CA SER A 124 5.37 -6.88 0.50
C SER A 124 4.77 -8.25 0.18
N ALA A 125 4.77 -8.65 -1.08
CA ALA A 125 4.28 -9.96 -1.51
C ALA A 125 5.14 -11.11 -0.95
N LYS A 126 6.48 -10.93 -0.89
CA LYS A 126 7.38 -11.86 -0.20
C LYS A 126 6.99 -12.03 1.27
N GLN A 127 6.76 -10.93 1.98
CA GLN A 127 6.39 -10.94 3.40
C GLN A 127 5.08 -11.71 3.64
N LYS A 128 4.14 -11.65 2.70
CA LYS A 128 2.91 -12.45 2.72
C LYS A 128 3.10 -13.92 2.33
N GLY A 129 4.29 -14.32 1.91
CA GLY A 129 4.57 -15.68 1.45
C GLY A 129 3.94 -16.02 0.10
N GLY A 130 3.63 -15.01 -0.71
CA GLY A 130 3.11 -15.18 -2.06
C GLY A 130 4.17 -15.72 -3.04
N GLU A 131 3.76 -16.54 -3.99
CA GLU A 131 4.61 -16.90 -5.13
C GLU A 131 4.73 -15.72 -6.07
N LEU A 132 5.97 -15.35 -6.39
CA LEU A 132 6.28 -14.17 -7.18
C LEU A 132 6.89 -14.57 -8.52
N ILE A 133 6.34 -14.00 -9.58
CA ILE A 133 6.87 -14.12 -10.92
C ILE A 133 7.15 -12.72 -11.44
N ILE A 134 8.40 -12.45 -11.80
CA ILE A 134 8.85 -11.16 -12.29
C ILE A 134 9.31 -11.31 -13.73
N VAL A 135 8.64 -10.61 -14.64
CA VAL A 135 8.97 -10.58 -16.05
C VAL A 135 9.55 -9.22 -16.40
N GLU A 136 10.81 -9.18 -16.84
CA GLU A 136 11.49 -7.93 -17.19
C GLU A 136 12.36 -8.12 -18.43
N PHE A 137 11.90 -7.66 -19.60
CA PHE A 137 12.60 -7.84 -20.87
C PHE A 137 13.75 -6.83 -21.10
N ASN A 138 13.76 -5.71 -20.37
CA ASN A 138 14.70 -4.63 -20.62
C ASN A 138 15.39 -4.17 -19.33
N GLY A 139 16.55 -4.75 -19.05
CA GLY A 139 17.53 -4.09 -18.19
C GLY A 139 17.85 -4.64 -16.82
N TRP A 140 17.41 -5.83 -16.44
CA TRP A 140 17.81 -6.55 -15.19
C TRP A 140 17.76 -5.74 -13.89
N LYS A 141 16.94 -4.72 -13.86
CA LYS A 141 16.90 -3.74 -12.77
C LYS A 141 16.17 -4.25 -11.55
N LEU A 142 15.31 -5.27 -11.75
CA LEU A 142 14.59 -5.97 -10.70
C LEU A 142 15.21 -7.34 -10.37
N LYS A 143 16.24 -7.78 -11.09
CA LYS A 143 16.86 -9.10 -10.92
C LYS A 143 17.27 -9.35 -9.47
N LYS A 144 18.01 -8.42 -8.87
CA LYS A 144 18.41 -8.55 -7.46
C LYS A 144 17.21 -8.62 -6.51
N ALA A 145 16.17 -7.80 -6.74
CA ALA A 145 14.97 -7.85 -5.91
C ALA A 145 14.20 -9.18 -6.09
N ALA A 146 14.24 -9.76 -7.28
CA ALA A 146 13.68 -11.08 -7.55
C ALA A 146 14.47 -12.18 -6.83
N GLU A 147 15.78 -12.15 -6.88
CA GLU A 147 16.67 -13.08 -6.16
C GLU A 147 16.47 -13.00 -4.65
N ASP A 148 16.47 -11.78 -4.10
CA ASP A 148 16.24 -11.54 -2.67
C ASP A 148 14.85 -12.01 -2.23
N ALA A 149 13.87 -11.96 -3.12
CA ALA A 149 12.50 -12.44 -2.87
C ALA A 149 12.29 -13.92 -3.18
N GLN A 150 13.29 -14.62 -3.73
CA GLN A 150 13.16 -16.00 -4.23
C GLN A 150 12.07 -16.13 -5.30
N ALA A 151 11.89 -15.10 -6.12
CA ALA A 151 10.91 -15.04 -7.19
C ALA A 151 11.41 -15.72 -8.46
N LEU A 152 10.50 -16.27 -9.25
CA LEU A 152 10.81 -16.70 -10.62
C LEU A 152 11.09 -15.45 -11.45
N TYR A 153 12.30 -15.32 -11.98
CA TYR A 153 12.69 -14.19 -12.83
C TYR A 153 12.80 -14.62 -14.29
N ILE A 154 12.08 -13.92 -15.16
CA ILE A 154 11.99 -14.19 -16.59
C ILE A 154 12.46 -12.95 -17.34
N ASP A 155 13.57 -13.05 -18.07
CA ASP A 155 14.19 -11.94 -18.81
C ASP A 155 14.20 -12.14 -20.33
N SER A 156 13.66 -13.25 -20.82
CA SER A 156 13.59 -13.56 -22.23
C SER A 156 12.17 -13.87 -22.69
N TYR A 157 11.89 -13.58 -23.95
CA TYR A 157 10.60 -13.89 -24.55
C TYR A 157 10.33 -15.40 -24.60
N GLU A 158 11.35 -16.19 -24.86
CA GLU A 158 11.26 -17.66 -24.87
C GLU A 158 10.89 -18.20 -23.47
N GLY A 159 11.58 -17.72 -22.42
CA GLY A 159 11.25 -18.05 -21.03
C GLY A 159 9.83 -17.66 -20.65
N TYR A 160 9.37 -16.49 -21.10
CA TYR A 160 8.02 -16.03 -20.90
C TYR A 160 6.98 -16.95 -21.60
N MET A 161 7.21 -17.30 -22.86
CA MET A 161 6.33 -18.22 -23.60
C MET A 161 6.28 -19.61 -22.97
N GLY A 162 7.43 -20.12 -22.51
CA GLY A 162 7.52 -21.39 -21.80
C GLY A 162 6.78 -21.35 -20.44
N PHE A 163 6.82 -20.22 -19.72
CA PHE A 163 6.04 -20.02 -18.53
C PHE A 163 4.52 -19.95 -18.85
N MET A 164 4.13 -19.15 -19.84
CA MET A 164 2.71 -19.00 -20.19
C MET A 164 2.08 -20.29 -20.67
N SER A 165 2.79 -21.14 -21.43
CA SER A 165 2.28 -22.44 -21.88
C SER A 165 1.93 -23.37 -20.72
N ARG A 166 2.65 -23.30 -19.61
CA ARG A 166 2.37 -24.05 -18.37
C ARG A 166 1.32 -23.41 -17.49
N PHE A 167 1.33 -22.07 -17.40
CA PHE A 167 0.47 -21.32 -16.49
C PHE A 167 -0.96 -21.17 -17.00
N VAL A 168 -1.15 -20.97 -18.32
CA VAL A 168 -2.49 -20.76 -18.91
C VAL A 168 -3.46 -21.93 -18.65
N PRO A 169 -3.07 -23.20 -18.80
CA PRO A 169 -3.94 -24.33 -18.47
C PRO A 169 -4.40 -24.34 -17.01
N VAL A 170 -3.48 -24.04 -16.08
CA VAL A 170 -3.80 -23.95 -14.64
C VAL A 170 -4.82 -22.85 -14.38
N PHE A 171 -4.62 -21.68 -14.97
CA PHE A 171 -5.55 -20.55 -14.86
C PHE A 171 -6.93 -20.89 -15.43
N GLN A 172 -6.98 -21.56 -16.59
CA GLN A 172 -8.23 -22.00 -17.21
C GLN A 172 -8.97 -23.02 -16.33
N SER A 173 -8.25 -23.98 -15.72
CA SER A 173 -8.83 -24.96 -14.82
C SER A 173 -9.43 -24.32 -13.57
N ARG A 174 -8.75 -23.33 -12.99
CA ARG A 174 -9.27 -22.57 -11.86
C ARG A 174 -10.55 -21.80 -12.23
N ASN A 175 -10.57 -21.17 -13.39
CA ASN A 175 -11.77 -20.46 -13.85
C ASN A 175 -12.94 -21.39 -14.10
N ARG A 176 -12.70 -22.62 -14.60
CA ARG A 176 -13.74 -23.64 -14.74
C ARG A 176 -14.29 -24.08 -13.38
N LEU A 177 -13.40 -24.34 -12.43
CA LEU A 177 -13.78 -24.70 -11.04
C LEU A 177 -14.60 -23.57 -10.40
N LYS A 178 -14.15 -22.31 -10.49
CA LYS A 178 -14.90 -21.16 -10.00
C LYS A 178 -16.31 -21.13 -10.57
N LYS A 179 -16.46 -21.23 -11.89
CA LYS A 179 -17.77 -21.24 -12.56
C LYS A 179 -18.65 -22.41 -12.11
N SER A 180 -18.07 -23.59 -11.90
CA SER A 180 -18.78 -24.76 -11.37
C SER A 180 -19.29 -24.52 -9.95
N LEU A 181 -18.48 -23.97 -9.07
CA LEU A 181 -18.87 -23.66 -7.69
C LEU A 181 -20.00 -22.59 -7.63
N ILE A 182 -19.90 -21.56 -8.44
CA ILE A 182 -20.98 -20.55 -8.57
C ILE A 182 -22.28 -21.20 -9.08
N SER A 183 -22.21 -22.09 -10.07
CA SER A 183 -23.37 -22.80 -10.59
C SER A 183 -24.02 -23.74 -9.57
N GLN A 184 -23.29 -24.16 -8.53
CA GLN A 184 -23.79 -24.94 -7.40
C GLN A 184 -24.36 -24.08 -6.27
N GLY A 185 -24.48 -22.76 -6.46
CA GLY A 185 -25.09 -21.84 -5.51
C GLY A 185 -24.14 -21.27 -4.46
N LEU A 186 -22.83 -21.42 -4.64
CA LEU A 186 -21.85 -20.70 -3.81
C LEU A 186 -21.75 -19.25 -4.28
N GLU A 187 -21.82 -18.30 -3.35
CA GLU A 187 -21.65 -16.90 -3.64
C GLU A 187 -20.26 -16.62 -4.24
N GLU A 188 -20.18 -15.72 -5.19
CA GLU A 188 -18.92 -15.40 -5.87
C GLU A 188 -17.83 -14.95 -4.87
N ASP A 189 -18.20 -14.23 -3.83
CA ASP A 189 -17.31 -13.76 -2.77
C ASP A 189 -16.83 -14.91 -1.87
N ALA A 190 -17.64 -15.94 -1.66
CA ALA A 190 -17.27 -17.11 -0.85
C ALA A 190 -16.19 -17.97 -1.51
N VAL A 191 -16.10 -17.96 -2.83
CA VAL A 191 -15.07 -18.69 -3.60
C VAL A 191 -13.68 -18.01 -3.49
N TYR A 192 -13.62 -16.77 -3.02
CA TYR A 192 -12.38 -16.00 -2.87
C TYR A 192 -11.81 -15.96 -1.45
N ILE A 193 -12.53 -16.48 -0.45
CA ILE A 193 -12.23 -16.23 0.98
C ILE A 193 -11.01 -16.98 1.51
N GLU A 194 -10.44 -17.95 0.79
CA GLU A 194 -9.20 -18.61 1.22
C GLU A 194 -8.10 -18.63 0.14
N PRO A 195 -7.41 -17.52 -0.14
CA PRO A 195 -6.29 -17.54 -1.06
C PRO A 195 -5.08 -18.32 -0.54
N GLY A 196 -4.88 -18.40 0.78
CA GLY A 196 -3.64 -18.91 1.36
C GLY A 196 -3.57 -20.44 1.52
N MET A 197 -4.64 -21.10 1.94
CA MET A 197 -4.61 -22.57 2.20
C MET A 197 -5.27 -23.40 1.10
N ALA A 198 -6.39 -22.97 0.56
CA ALA A 198 -7.06 -23.64 -0.55
C ALA A 198 -6.18 -23.66 -1.80
N TRP A 199 -5.36 -22.65 -2.00
CA TRP A 199 -4.42 -22.51 -3.10
C TRP A 199 -3.39 -23.63 -3.16
N ARG A 200 -2.72 -23.93 -2.06
CA ARG A 200 -1.70 -24.99 -2.01
C ARG A 200 -2.29 -26.39 -2.11
N LYS A 201 -3.47 -26.62 -1.55
CA LYS A 201 -4.16 -27.92 -1.66
C LYS A 201 -4.73 -28.13 -3.06
N THR A 202 -5.31 -27.10 -3.68
CA THR A 202 -5.91 -27.18 -5.01
C THR A 202 -4.85 -27.31 -6.11
N LEU A 203 -3.69 -26.64 -5.97
CA LEU A 203 -2.56 -26.84 -6.89
C LEU A 203 -2.02 -28.27 -6.82
N LYS A 204 -1.80 -28.78 -5.62
CA LYS A 204 -1.28 -30.14 -5.45
C LYS A 204 -2.25 -31.20 -5.96
N SER A 205 -3.55 -31.04 -5.73
CA SER A 205 -4.57 -31.94 -6.28
C SER A 205 -4.75 -31.82 -7.79
N LEU A 206 -4.57 -30.63 -8.36
CA LEU A 206 -4.61 -30.42 -9.81
C LEU A 206 -3.35 -30.93 -10.52
N GLU A 207 -2.18 -30.80 -9.89
CA GLU A 207 -0.94 -31.42 -10.38
C GLU A 207 -1.07 -32.95 -10.37
N GLU A 208 -1.62 -33.54 -9.32
CA GLU A 208 -1.90 -34.95 -9.21
C GLU A 208 -2.99 -35.48 -10.19
N GLU A 209 -3.97 -34.62 -10.55
CA GLU A 209 -4.97 -34.92 -11.59
C GLU A 209 -4.40 -34.83 -12.99
N ILE A 210 -3.58 -33.83 -13.28
CA ILE A 210 -2.91 -33.66 -14.58
C ILE A 210 -1.87 -34.77 -14.81
N GLU A 211 -1.15 -35.20 -13.78
CA GLU A 211 -0.23 -36.33 -13.86
C GLU A 211 -0.94 -37.69 -14.09
N LYS A 212 -2.22 -37.83 -13.73
CA LYS A 212 -3.02 -39.03 -13.99
C LYS A 212 -3.67 -39.07 -15.37
N GLU A 213 -3.78 -37.92 -16.04
CA GLU A 213 -4.36 -37.80 -17.38
C GLU A 213 -3.29 -37.80 -18.50
N LEU A 214 -2.01 -37.77 -18.16
CA LEU A 214 -0.84 -37.93 -19.05
C LEU A 214 -0.25 -39.35 -18.94
#